data_6aba99c999e313a328191c37028c2e77
#
_entry.id   6aba99c999e313a328191c37028c2e77
#
_cell.length_a   1.000
_cell.length_b   1.000
_cell.length_c   1.000
_cell.angle_alpha   90.00
_cell.angle_beta   90.00
_cell.angle_gamma   90.00
#
_symmetry.space_group_name_H-M   'P 1'
#
loop_
_entity.id
_entity.type
_entity.pdbx_description
1 polymer ?
#
loop_
_entity_poly.entity_id
_entity_poly.type
_entity_poly.pdbx_seq_one_letter_code
_entity_poly.pdbx_strand_id
1 'polypeptide(L)'
;MLDPLSPEQVSDEAALLPIQEIIAYLQEHLGQRMTAYISGVKDPKMVARWIARQNLPRDESQIRLREAYQATRLLVDAYGDETAKAWLFGSNAELGSQAPAYMLRQAREWEDLRSIVPAARAFARATPDHPPLLRS
;
A
#
# COMPACT_ATOMS: atom_id res chain seq x y z
N MET A 1 -11.92 -9.45 19.39
CA MET A 1 -10.87 -8.85 18.53
C MET A 1 -10.35 -9.92 17.59
N LEU A 2 -10.28 -9.61 16.32
CA LEU A 2 -9.75 -10.54 15.34
C LEU A 2 -8.24 -10.43 15.25
N ASP A 3 -7.58 -11.56 15.10
CA ASP A 3 -6.13 -11.58 14.89
C ASP A 3 -5.80 -10.97 13.53
N PRO A 4 -4.62 -10.34 13.39
CA PRO A 4 -4.18 -9.88 12.08
C PRO A 4 -4.07 -11.04 11.11
N LEU A 5 -4.32 -10.76 9.84
CA LEU A 5 -4.18 -11.76 8.80
C LEU A 5 -2.72 -12.14 8.61
N SER A 6 -2.47 -13.39 8.25
CA SER A 6 -1.13 -13.83 7.86
C SER A 6 -0.75 -13.17 6.52
N PRO A 7 0.56 -13.11 6.19
CA PRO A 7 0.96 -12.59 4.89
C PRO A 7 0.30 -13.31 3.72
N GLU A 8 0.09 -14.62 3.82
CA GLU A 8 -0.56 -15.39 2.78
C GLU A 8 -2.02 -14.99 2.62
N GLN A 9 -2.73 -14.76 3.72
CA GLN A 9 -4.12 -14.29 3.68
C GLN A 9 -4.22 -12.90 3.08
N VAL A 10 -3.27 -12.01 3.40
CA VAL A 10 -3.25 -10.66 2.82
C VAL A 10 -3.01 -10.73 1.32
N SER A 11 -2.10 -11.60 0.90
CA SER A 11 -1.82 -11.79 -0.53
C SER A 11 -3.06 -12.30 -1.27
N ASP A 12 -3.79 -13.24 -0.68
CA ASP A 12 -5.02 -13.76 -1.26
C ASP A 12 -6.07 -12.67 -1.37
N GLU A 13 -6.25 -11.86 -0.33
CA GLU A 13 -7.18 -10.75 -0.37
C GLU A 13 -6.82 -9.74 -1.46
N ALA A 14 -5.53 -9.43 -1.58
CA ALA A 14 -5.08 -8.48 -2.58
C ALA A 14 -5.37 -8.94 -4.00
N ALA A 15 -5.38 -10.25 -4.22
CA ALA A 15 -5.66 -10.82 -5.53
C ALA A 15 -7.16 -10.95 -5.81
N LEU A 16 -7.95 -11.21 -4.78
CA LEU A 16 -9.35 -11.62 -4.95
C LEU A 16 -10.38 -10.52 -4.65
N LEU A 17 -10.04 -9.52 -3.84
CA LEU A 17 -11.00 -8.46 -3.53
C LEU A 17 -11.29 -7.62 -4.76
N PRO A 18 -12.54 -7.17 -4.92
CA PRO A 18 -12.83 -6.17 -5.96
C PRO A 18 -11.95 -4.95 -5.78
N ILE A 19 -11.52 -4.37 -6.90
CA ILE A 19 -10.60 -3.22 -6.86
C ILE A 19 -11.21 -2.05 -6.07
N GLN A 20 -12.52 -1.88 -6.11
CA GLN A 20 -13.18 -0.80 -5.39
C GLN A 20 -13.02 -0.95 -3.86
N GLU A 21 -13.03 -2.18 -3.36
CA GLU A 21 -12.82 -2.41 -1.94
C GLU A 21 -11.36 -2.19 -1.54
N ILE A 22 -10.44 -2.55 -2.42
CA ILE A 22 -9.02 -2.26 -2.23
C ILE A 22 -8.80 -0.76 -2.13
N ILE A 23 -9.38 0.00 -3.04
CA ILE A 23 -9.24 1.45 -3.06
C ILE A 23 -9.90 2.08 -1.82
N ALA A 24 -11.07 1.58 -1.42
CA ALA A 24 -11.74 2.08 -0.23
C ALA A 24 -10.89 1.88 1.02
N TYR A 25 -10.25 0.72 1.14
CA TYR A 25 -9.33 0.45 2.25
C TYR A 25 -8.16 1.45 2.24
N LEU A 26 -7.54 1.64 1.08
CA LEU A 26 -6.41 2.55 0.98
C LEU A 26 -6.82 3.99 1.31
N GLN A 27 -7.99 4.42 0.85
CA GLN A 27 -8.48 5.75 1.18
C GLN A 27 -8.74 5.91 2.68
N GLU A 28 -9.30 4.89 3.30
CA GLU A 28 -9.58 4.95 4.74
C GLU A 28 -8.29 5.09 5.56
N HIS A 29 -7.24 4.37 5.20
CA HIS A 29 -6.02 4.32 6.01
C HIS A 29 -4.95 5.32 5.58
N LEU A 30 -4.90 5.68 4.30
CA LEU A 30 -3.88 6.58 3.77
C LEU A 30 -4.42 7.95 3.34
N GLY A 31 -5.72 8.03 3.09
CA GLY A 31 -6.34 9.24 2.59
C GLY A 31 -6.40 9.28 1.06
N GLN A 32 -7.25 10.16 0.54
CA GLN A 32 -7.53 10.25 -0.88
C GLN A 32 -6.32 10.66 -1.70
N ARG A 33 -5.56 11.65 -1.23
CA ARG A 33 -4.40 12.16 -1.97
C ARG A 33 -3.29 11.12 -2.08
N MET A 34 -3.00 10.43 -0.99
CA MET A 34 -1.96 9.40 -1.00
C MET A 34 -2.35 8.23 -1.89
N THR A 35 -3.62 7.82 -1.83
CA THR A 35 -4.13 6.75 -2.68
C THR A 35 -4.02 7.12 -4.15
N ALA A 36 -4.40 8.35 -4.51
CA ALA A 36 -4.27 8.83 -5.88
C ALA A 36 -2.82 8.86 -6.34
N TYR A 37 -1.93 9.35 -5.48
CA TYR A 37 -0.51 9.41 -5.80
C TYR A 37 0.04 8.03 -6.15
N ILE A 38 -0.24 7.05 -5.29
CA ILE A 38 0.23 5.66 -5.50
C ILE A 38 -0.31 5.09 -6.80
N SER A 39 -1.57 5.37 -7.12
CA SER A 39 -2.20 4.84 -8.32
C SER A 39 -1.64 5.42 -9.61
N GLY A 40 -1.00 6.57 -9.53
CA GLY A 40 -0.43 7.24 -10.69
C GLY A 40 -1.32 8.29 -11.34
N VAL A 41 -2.52 8.54 -10.79
CA VAL A 41 -3.40 9.57 -11.35
C VAL A 41 -3.06 10.94 -10.76
N LYS A 42 -3.38 11.99 -11.51
CA LYS A 42 -3.10 13.36 -11.08
C LYS A 42 -4.23 13.94 -10.23
N ASP A 43 -5.47 13.57 -10.54
CA ASP A 43 -6.62 14.14 -9.85
C ASP A 43 -7.10 13.23 -8.73
N PRO A 44 -6.97 13.65 -7.46
CA PRO A 44 -7.43 12.83 -6.33
C PRO A 44 -8.91 12.48 -6.39
N LYS A 45 -9.72 13.26 -7.10
CA LYS A 45 -11.15 12.98 -7.24
C LYS A 45 -11.43 11.67 -7.96
N MET A 46 -10.47 11.18 -8.74
CA MET A 46 -10.62 9.88 -9.40
C MET A 46 -10.83 8.75 -8.40
N VAL A 47 -10.20 8.84 -7.23
CA VAL A 47 -10.34 7.82 -6.18
C VAL A 47 -11.81 7.66 -5.78
N ALA A 48 -12.49 8.79 -5.54
CA ALA A 48 -13.91 8.75 -5.18
C ALA A 48 -14.76 8.16 -6.30
N ARG A 49 -14.44 8.46 -7.55
CA ARG A 49 -15.18 7.92 -8.70
C ARG A 49 -15.01 6.41 -8.81
N TRP A 50 -13.84 5.89 -8.55
CA TRP A 50 -13.59 4.45 -8.56
C TRP A 50 -14.36 3.75 -7.45
N ILE A 51 -14.37 4.30 -6.25
CA ILE A 51 -15.11 3.75 -5.14
C ILE A 51 -16.61 3.75 -5.44
N ALA A 52 -17.10 4.83 -6.06
CA ALA A 52 -18.51 4.93 -6.45
C ALA A 52 -18.86 4.10 -7.69
N ARG A 53 -17.89 3.39 -8.24
CA ARG A 53 -18.07 2.50 -9.41
C ARG A 53 -18.50 3.25 -10.68
N GLN A 54 -18.14 4.52 -10.77
CA GLN A 54 -18.43 5.33 -11.94
C GLN A 54 -17.50 5.00 -13.10
N ASN A 55 -16.28 4.58 -12.80
CA ASN A 55 -15.35 4.07 -13.80
C ASN A 55 -14.34 3.17 -13.11
N LEU A 56 -13.47 2.53 -13.89
CA LEU A 56 -12.44 1.63 -13.36
C LEU A 56 -11.06 2.25 -13.57
N PRO A 57 -10.13 2.00 -12.64
CA PRO A 57 -8.73 2.36 -12.88
C PRO A 57 -8.17 1.55 -14.03
N ARG A 58 -7.19 2.11 -14.73
CA ARG A 58 -6.44 1.39 -15.75
C ARG A 58 -5.69 0.22 -15.12
N ASP A 59 -5.34 -0.77 -15.95
CA ASP A 59 -4.64 -1.97 -15.47
C ASP A 59 -3.37 -1.64 -14.68
N GLU A 60 -2.58 -0.69 -15.15
CA GLU A 60 -1.37 -0.26 -14.43
C GLU A 60 -1.69 0.26 -13.04
N SER A 61 -2.74 1.07 -12.92
CA SER A 61 -3.17 1.58 -11.63
C SER A 61 -3.66 0.46 -10.73
N GLN A 62 -4.36 -0.53 -11.28
CA GLN A 62 -4.84 -1.65 -10.48
C GLN A 62 -3.68 -2.46 -9.91
N ILE A 63 -2.64 -2.70 -10.69
CA ILE A 63 -1.46 -3.41 -10.21
C ILE A 63 -0.82 -2.65 -9.05
N ARG A 64 -0.64 -1.34 -9.19
CA ARG A 64 -0.08 -0.49 -8.14
C ARG A 64 -0.92 -0.52 -6.87
N LEU A 65 -2.23 -0.41 -7.03
CA LEU A 65 -3.16 -0.38 -5.91
C LEU A 65 -3.20 -1.71 -5.16
N ARG A 66 -3.16 -2.83 -5.87
CA ARG A 66 -3.17 -4.14 -5.23
C ARG A 66 -1.87 -4.42 -4.47
N GLU A 67 -0.73 -4.00 -5.01
CA GLU A 67 0.54 -4.11 -4.30
C GLU A 67 0.57 -3.19 -3.07
N ALA A 68 0.08 -1.96 -3.24
CA ALA A 68 -0.02 -1.02 -2.12
C ALA A 68 -0.90 -1.58 -1.02
N TYR A 69 -2.00 -2.24 -1.37
CA TYR A 69 -2.89 -2.86 -0.41
C TYR A 69 -2.15 -3.89 0.45
N GLN A 70 -1.37 -4.77 -0.18
CA GLN A 70 -0.63 -5.79 0.57
C GLN A 70 0.32 -5.15 1.58
N ALA A 71 1.12 -4.21 1.12
CA ALA A 71 2.08 -3.54 2.00
C ALA A 71 1.38 -2.77 3.11
N THR A 72 0.35 -1.99 2.75
CA THR A 72 -0.39 -1.18 3.71
C THR A 72 -1.08 -2.05 4.76
N ARG A 73 -1.74 -3.13 4.33
CA ARG A 73 -2.43 -4.02 5.23
C ARG A 73 -1.49 -4.61 6.28
N LEU A 74 -0.32 -5.08 5.84
CA LEU A 74 0.67 -5.63 6.75
C LEU A 74 1.13 -4.60 7.78
N LEU A 75 1.35 -3.37 7.34
CA LEU A 75 1.86 -2.31 8.21
C LEU A 75 0.79 -1.76 9.15
N VAL A 76 -0.42 -1.58 8.65
CA VAL A 76 -1.54 -1.11 9.48
C VAL A 76 -1.87 -2.12 10.56
N ASP A 77 -1.92 -3.41 10.21
CA ASP A 77 -2.21 -4.46 11.18
C ASP A 77 -1.13 -4.56 12.26
N ALA A 78 0.13 -4.28 11.90
CA ALA A 78 1.23 -4.38 12.85
C ALA A 78 1.40 -3.11 13.69
N TYR A 79 1.26 -1.92 13.09
CA TYR A 79 1.67 -0.68 13.72
C TYR A 79 0.68 0.48 13.59
N GLY A 80 -0.38 0.34 12.78
CA GLY A 80 -1.39 1.39 12.60
C GLY A 80 -1.11 2.31 11.41
N ASP A 81 -2.02 3.25 11.18
CA ASP A 81 -2.04 4.10 10.00
C ASP A 81 -0.84 5.02 9.88
N GLU A 82 -0.45 5.66 10.98
CA GLU A 82 0.62 6.65 10.93
C GLU A 82 1.96 6.03 10.56
N THR A 83 2.23 4.85 11.11
CA THR A 83 3.45 4.12 10.77
C THR A 83 3.42 3.65 9.32
N ALA A 84 2.27 3.18 8.85
CA ALA A 84 2.12 2.76 7.47
C ALA A 84 2.39 3.92 6.51
N LYS A 85 1.82 5.10 6.79
CA LYS A 85 2.08 6.29 5.97
C LYS A 85 3.54 6.68 5.97
N ALA A 86 4.16 6.68 7.16
CA ALA A 86 5.57 7.06 7.28
C ALA A 86 6.47 6.10 6.50
N TRP A 87 6.17 4.80 6.55
CA TRP A 87 6.94 3.81 5.82
C TRP A 87 6.79 3.98 4.29
N LEU A 88 5.56 4.16 3.85
CA LEU A 88 5.28 4.28 2.41
C LEU A 88 5.90 5.53 1.78
N PHE A 89 5.90 6.64 2.51
CA PHE A 89 6.32 7.93 1.96
C PHE A 89 7.69 8.38 2.43
N GLY A 90 8.35 7.56 3.24
CA GLY A 90 9.71 7.84 3.70
C GLY A 90 10.75 7.12 2.85
N SER A 91 11.97 7.63 2.89
CA SER A 91 13.11 6.98 2.24
C SER A 91 13.37 5.63 2.88
N ASN A 92 13.66 4.61 2.07
CA ASN A 92 13.85 3.24 2.55
C ASN A 92 15.18 2.69 2.05
N ALA A 93 16.09 2.41 2.98
CA ALA A 93 17.42 1.91 2.64
C ALA A 93 17.38 0.56 1.92
N GLU A 94 16.40 -0.29 2.26
CA GLU A 94 16.27 -1.61 1.62
C GLU A 94 15.75 -1.50 0.18
N LEU A 95 15.26 -0.34 -0.21
CA LEU A 95 14.73 -0.09 -1.54
C LEU A 95 15.55 0.95 -2.28
N GLY A 96 16.86 0.98 -2.03
CA GLY A 96 17.74 1.92 -2.70
C GLY A 96 17.51 3.36 -2.31
N SER A 97 17.06 3.58 -1.09
CA SER A 97 16.74 4.91 -0.53
C SER A 97 15.55 5.61 -1.21
N GLN A 98 14.77 4.85 -1.97
CA GLN A 98 13.54 5.39 -2.56
C GLN A 98 12.36 5.18 -1.61
N ALA A 99 11.38 6.06 -1.69
CA ALA A 99 10.13 5.85 -0.98
C ALA A 99 9.31 4.77 -1.70
N PRO A 100 8.73 3.82 -0.95
CA PRO A 100 7.88 2.80 -1.57
C PRO A 100 6.74 3.39 -2.40
N ALA A 101 6.11 4.47 -1.92
CA ALA A 101 5.03 5.12 -2.66
C ALA A 101 5.51 5.66 -4.00
N TYR A 102 6.72 6.19 -4.06
CA TYR A 102 7.29 6.67 -5.32
C TYR A 102 7.52 5.51 -6.28
N MET A 103 8.03 4.40 -5.78
CA MET A 103 8.23 3.20 -6.60
C MET A 103 6.91 2.68 -7.15
N LEU A 104 5.86 2.67 -6.33
CA LEU A 104 4.53 2.29 -6.78
C LEU A 104 4.04 3.20 -7.90
N ARG A 105 4.19 4.50 -7.72
CA ARG A 105 3.73 5.47 -8.71
C ARG A 105 4.46 5.33 -10.05
N GLN A 106 5.76 5.01 -10.01
CA GLN A 106 6.58 4.91 -11.22
C GLN A 106 6.50 3.55 -11.90
N ALA A 107 5.96 2.54 -11.25
CA ALA A 107 5.95 1.18 -11.77
C ALA A 107 5.10 1.06 -13.01
N ARG A 108 5.58 0.33 -14.01
CA ARG A 108 4.84 0.04 -15.22
C ARG A 108 4.46 -1.44 -15.28
N GLU A 109 5.25 -2.28 -14.62
CA GLU A 109 5.07 -3.72 -14.63
C GLU A 109 5.19 -4.24 -13.21
N TRP A 110 4.66 -5.43 -12.97
CA TRP A 110 4.73 -6.05 -11.65
C TRP A 110 6.16 -6.22 -11.16
N GLU A 111 7.08 -6.52 -12.07
CA GLU A 111 8.48 -6.70 -11.71
C GLU A 111 9.09 -5.48 -11.02
N ASP A 112 8.61 -4.30 -11.36
CA ASP A 112 9.09 -3.06 -10.73
C ASP A 112 8.68 -2.97 -9.26
N LEU A 113 7.70 -3.77 -8.86
CA LEU A 113 7.11 -3.70 -7.52
C LEU A 113 7.50 -4.85 -6.60
N ARG A 114 8.17 -5.86 -7.13
CA ARG A 114 8.37 -7.13 -6.42
C ARG A 114 9.17 -7.03 -5.12
N SER A 115 9.88 -5.94 -4.89
CA SER A 115 10.65 -5.76 -3.66
C SER A 115 9.85 -5.08 -2.54
N ILE A 116 8.70 -4.49 -2.85
CA ILE A 116 7.97 -3.66 -1.90
C ILE A 116 7.30 -4.51 -0.80
N VAL A 117 6.53 -5.51 -1.17
CA VAL A 117 5.82 -6.34 -0.19
C VAL A 117 6.80 -7.11 0.70
N PRO A 118 7.87 -7.73 0.18
CA PRO A 118 8.86 -8.35 1.07
C PRO A 118 9.49 -7.37 2.07
N ALA A 119 9.76 -6.13 1.66
CA ALA A 119 10.30 -5.12 2.56
C ALA A 119 9.27 -4.74 3.63
N ALA A 120 8.00 -4.59 3.26
CA ALA A 120 6.94 -4.31 4.21
C ALA A 120 6.76 -5.46 5.20
N ARG A 121 6.85 -6.69 4.71
CA ARG A 121 6.74 -7.88 5.54
C ARG A 121 7.87 -7.94 6.56
N ALA A 122 9.09 -7.65 6.13
CA ALA A 122 10.25 -7.64 7.02
C ALA A 122 10.09 -6.58 8.11
N PHE A 123 9.61 -5.40 7.73
CA PHE A 123 9.37 -4.32 8.67
C PHE A 123 8.26 -4.70 9.67
N ALA A 124 7.21 -5.33 9.21
CA ALA A 124 6.08 -5.72 10.06
C ALA A 124 6.45 -6.83 11.05
N ARG A 125 7.50 -7.61 10.77
CA ARG A 125 7.98 -8.67 11.66
C ARG A 125 8.86 -8.17 12.77
N ALA A 126 9.23 -6.89 12.79
CA ALA A 126 10.08 -6.35 13.83
C ALA A 126 9.41 -6.56 15.19
N THR A 127 10.24 -6.73 16.24
CA THR A 127 9.75 -7.02 17.58
C THR A 127 8.79 -5.93 18.05
N PRO A 128 7.57 -6.28 18.49
CA PRO A 128 6.62 -5.26 18.98
C PRO A 128 7.16 -4.40 20.12
N ASP A 129 8.01 -4.97 20.98
CA ASP A 129 8.58 -4.23 22.11
C ASP A 129 9.59 -3.19 21.65
N HIS A 130 10.12 -3.35 20.45
CA HIS A 130 11.11 -2.44 19.88
C HIS A 130 10.74 -2.15 18.42
N PRO A 131 9.60 -1.48 18.20
CA PRO A 131 9.22 -1.19 16.83
C PRO A 131 10.29 -0.35 16.14
N PRO A 132 10.53 -0.58 14.86
CA PRO A 132 11.51 0.19 14.12
C PRO A 132 11.20 1.69 14.21
N LEU A 133 12.23 2.49 14.42
CA LEU A 133 12.08 3.93 14.44
C LEU A 133 12.08 4.42 12.99
N LEU A 134 11.02 5.09 12.63
CA LEU A 134 10.94 5.76 11.33
C LEU A 134 11.45 7.17 11.51
N ARG A 135 12.59 7.44 10.95
CA ARG A 135 13.17 8.78 11.02
C ARG A 135 12.88 9.53 9.76
N SER A 136 12.41 10.70 9.94
CA SER A 136 12.23 11.64 8.84
C SER A 136 13.58 12.17 8.39
#